data_00f2e525412a26f6e21aae9906824e6e
#
_entry.id   00f2e525412a26f6e21aae9906824e6e
#
_cell.length_a   1.000
_cell.length_b   1.000
_cell.length_c   1.000
_cell.angle_alpha   90.00
_cell.angle_beta   90.00
_cell.angle_gamma   90.00
#
_symmetry.space_group_name_H-M   'P 1'
#
loop_
_entity.id
_entity.type
_entity.pdbx_description
1 polymer ?
#
loop_
_entity_poly.entity_id
_entity_poly.type
_entity_poly.pdbx_seq_one_letter_code
_entity_poly.pdbx_strand_id
1 'polypeptide(L)'
;MPYALFYDKFPDIAEKETRRLTVLNLPDLPPGEYVLVEAYCDEPGCDCRRVFFQVIEWRTLQLKAVIAYGWESREFYADWFGMNDPESIRELQGPALNMTSVQSPLAPALLNHLGVILQDRQYVERLKQHYALFKAAVDQEAGPTTPT
;
A
#
# COMPACT_ATOMS: atom_id res chain seq x y z
N MET A 1 -8.70 -0.82 10.57
CA MET A 1 -7.76 0.31 10.51
C MET A 1 -8.22 1.30 9.46
N PRO A 2 -8.19 2.59 9.75
CA PRO A 2 -8.58 3.60 8.78
C PRO A 2 -7.48 3.80 7.74
N TYR A 3 -7.79 3.49 6.51
CA TYR A 3 -6.93 3.75 5.35
C TYR A 3 -7.71 4.58 4.34
N ALA A 4 -7.05 5.57 3.77
CA ALA A 4 -7.64 6.42 2.75
C ALA A 4 -6.76 6.46 1.52
N LEU A 5 -7.38 6.68 0.37
CA LEU A 5 -6.66 6.69 -0.91
C LEU A 5 -5.78 7.92 -1.02
N PHE A 6 -4.55 7.71 -1.46
CA PHE A 6 -3.64 8.80 -1.77
C PHE A 6 -4.23 9.73 -2.82
N TYR A 7 -4.92 9.17 -3.80
CA TYR A 7 -5.61 9.91 -4.86
C TYR A 7 -6.59 10.95 -4.30
N ASP A 8 -7.29 10.64 -3.22
CA ASP A 8 -8.30 11.54 -2.68
C ASP A 8 -7.69 12.84 -2.12
N LYS A 9 -6.46 12.77 -1.62
CA LYS A 9 -5.76 13.93 -1.08
C LYS A 9 -4.84 14.61 -2.09
N PHE A 10 -4.23 13.82 -2.97
CA PHE A 10 -3.23 14.29 -3.93
C PHE A 10 -3.53 13.76 -5.33
N PRO A 11 -4.68 14.14 -5.92
CA PRO A 11 -5.08 13.57 -7.22
C PRO A 11 -4.10 13.86 -8.35
N ASP A 12 -3.48 15.04 -8.37
CA ASP A 12 -2.54 15.42 -9.44
C ASP A 12 -1.27 14.57 -9.39
N ILE A 13 -0.74 14.33 -8.19
CA ILE A 13 0.44 13.50 -8.00
C ILE A 13 0.10 12.04 -8.31
N ALA A 14 -1.03 11.56 -7.80
CA ALA A 14 -1.47 10.18 -8.02
C ALA A 14 -1.64 9.88 -9.51
N GLU A 15 -2.22 10.81 -10.26
CA GLU A 15 -2.43 10.65 -11.70
C GLU A 15 -1.12 10.44 -12.45
N LYS A 16 -0.07 11.14 -12.03
CA LYS A 16 1.25 11.10 -12.67
C LYS A 16 2.13 9.97 -12.17
N GLU A 17 2.00 9.59 -10.90
CA GLU A 17 2.98 8.72 -10.23
C GLU A 17 2.43 7.38 -9.76
N THR A 18 1.14 7.11 -9.93
CA THR A 18 0.60 5.78 -9.62
C THR A 18 1.10 4.77 -10.63
N ARG A 19 1.70 3.69 -10.12
CA ARG A 19 2.30 2.68 -10.97
C ARG A 19 1.24 1.74 -11.52
N ARG A 20 1.47 1.27 -12.75
CA ARG A 20 0.63 0.28 -13.41
C ARG A 20 1.46 -0.94 -13.77
N LEU A 21 0.83 -2.09 -13.74
CA LEU A 21 1.38 -3.33 -14.27
C LEU A 21 0.65 -3.65 -15.57
N THR A 22 1.36 -3.56 -16.69
CA THR A 22 0.80 -3.92 -18.00
C THR A 22 1.16 -5.36 -18.32
N VAL A 23 0.14 -6.20 -18.50
CA VAL A 23 0.30 -7.61 -18.80
C VAL A 23 -0.12 -7.86 -20.25
N LEU A 24 0.81 -8.36 -21.05
CA LEU A 24 0.54 -8.70 -22.45
C LEU A 24 0.42 -10.20 -22.66
N ASN A 25 1.36 -10.96 -22.08
CA ASN A 25 1.38 -12.42 -22.24
C ASN A 25 2.14 -13.05 -21.07
N LEU A 26 1.42 -13.26 -19.98
CA LEU A 26 1.92 -13.97 -18.80
C LEU A 26 1.07 -15.21 -18.54
N PRO A 27 1.66 -16.30 -18.02
CA PRO A 27 0.92 -17.52 -17.79
C PRO A 27 -0.06 -17.46 -16.61
N ASP A 28 0.19 -16.54 -15.67
CA ASP A 28 -0.55 -16.47 -14.40
C ASP A 28 -1.51 -15.29 -14.28
N LEU A 29 -1.50 -14.38 -15.25
CA LEU A 29 -2.40 -13.22 -15.25
C LEU A 29 -3.02 -13.00 -16.63
N PRO A 30 -4.30 -12.71 -16.70
CA PRO A 30 -4.93 -12.28 -17.95
C PRO A 30 -4.30 -10.99 -18.48
N PRO A 31 -4.26 -10.82 -19.82
CA PRO A 31 -3.80 -9.54 -20.39
C PRO A 31 -4.64 -8.37 -19.92
N GLY A 32 -3.99 -7.25 -19.69
CA GLY A 32 -4.66 -6.02 -19.24
C GLY A 32 -3.73 -5.11 -18.47
N GLU A 33 -4.29 -4.03 -17.97
CA GLU A 33 -3.62 -3.11 -17.10
C GLU A 33 -4.14 -3.23 -15.67
N TYR A 34 -3.21 -3.36 -14.73
CA TYR A 34 -3.53 -3.43 -13.30
C TYR A 34 -2.92 -2.21 -12.63
N VAL A 35 -3.76 -1.39 -12.03
CA VAL A 35 -3.34 -0.13 -11.38
C VAL A 35 -3.07 -0.42 -9.92
N LEU A 36 -1.89 -0.01 -9.44
CA LEU A 36 -1.46 -0.19 -8.05
C LEU A 36 -1.84 1.05 -7.26
N VAL A 37 -3.12 1.14 -6.88
CA VAL A 37 -3.67 2.30 -6.18
C VAL A 37 -3.20 2.28 -4.74
N GLU A 38 -2.59 3.39 -4.30
CA GLU A 38 -2.02 3.50 -2.96
C GLU A 38 -3.04 4.01 -1.96
N ALA A 39 -3.10 3.35 -0.81
CA ALA A 39 -3.85 3.81 0.34
C ALA A 39 -2.93 3.83 1.56
N TYR A 40 -3.07 4.86 2.38
CA TYR A 40 -2.24 5.07 3.56
C TYR A 40 -3.10 5.26 4.80
N CYS A 41 -2.52 4.98 5.96
CA CYS A 41 -3.19 5.17 7.23
C CYS A 41 -3.56 6.64 7.45
N ASP A 42 -4.82 6.92 7.75
CA ASP A 42 -5.32 8.28 8.01
C ASP A 42 -5.49 8.57 9.50
N GLU A 43 -4.91 7.76 10.36
CA GLU A 43 -4.93 8.00 11.80
C GLU A 43 -3.87 9.04 12.18
N PRO A 44 -4.27 10.19 12.77
CA PRO A 44 -3.31 11.21 13.18
C PRO A 44 -2.29 10.66 14.18
N GLY A 45 -1.03 11.02 13.97
CA GLY A 45 0.07 10.61 14.85
C GLY A 45 0.54 9.17 14.66
N CYS A 46 -0.10 8.38 13.80
CA CYS A 46 0.34 7.02 13.50
C CYS A 46 1.56 7.03 12.59
N ASP A 47 2.59 6.27 12.93
CA ASP A 47 3.83 6.14 12.15
C ASP A 47 4.06 4.69 11.76
N CYS A 48 3.11 4.11 11.02
CA CYS A 48 3.17 2.70 10.64
C CYS A 48 4.11 2.42 9.45
N ARG A 49 4.41 3.43 8.63
CA ARG A 49 5.30 3.33 7.46
C ARG A 49 4.93 2.17 6.54
N ARG A 50 3.65 2.10 6.20
CA ARG A 50 3.07 1.03 5.39
C ARG A 50 2.17 1.62 4.31
N VAL A 51 2.03 0.88 3.22
CA VAL A 51 1.10 1.18 2.14
C VAL A 51 0.18 -0.02 1.93
N PHE A 52 -1.07 0.25 1.57
CA PHE A 52 -2.03 -0.75 1.13
C PHE A 52 -2.29 -0.50 -0.35
N PHE A 53 -1.91 -1.45 -1.17
CA PHE A 53 -2.18 -1.39 -2.60
C PHE A 53 -3.55 -1.99 -2.86
N GLN A 54 -4.44 -1.21 -3.45
CA GLN A 54 -5.65 -1.72 -4.07
C GLN A 54 -5.32 -1.96 -5.55
N VAL A 55 -5.21 -3.22 -5.93
CA VAL A 55 -4.87 -3.58 -7.30
C VAL A 55 -6.15 -3.68 -8.11
N ILE A 56 -6.33 -2.72 -9.01
CA ILE A 56 -7.55 -2.58 -9.79
C ILE A 56 -7.26 -2.89 -11.25
N GLU A 57 -8.04 -3.81 -11.83
CA GLU A 57 -7.99 -4.05 -13.27
C GLU A 57 -8.68 -2.87 -13.95
N TRP A 58 -7.94 -2.19 -14.83
CA TRP A 58 -8.36 -0.87 -15.33
C TRP A 58 -9.58 -0.94 -16.25
N ARG A 59 -9.70 -2.00 -17.05
CA ARG A 59 -10.78 -2.11 -18.02
C ARG A 59 -12.15 -2.23 -17.37
N THR A 60 -12.27 -3.04 -16.33
CA THR A 60 -13.52 -3.32 -15.63
C THR A 60 -13.65 -2.54 -14.34
N LEU A 61 -12.57 -1.88 -13.88
CA LEU A 61 -12.48 -1.19 -12.60
C LEU A 61 -12.75 -2.11 -11.41
N GLN A 62 -12.49 -3.40 -11.57
CA GLN A 62 -12.68 -4.38 -10.50
C GLN A 62 -11.44 -4.46 -9.60
N LEU A 63 -11.68 -4.47 -8.30
CA LEU A 63 -10.65 -4.71 -7.31
C LEU A 63 -10.27 -6.19 -7.35
N LYS A 64 -9.00 -6.48 -7.62
CA LYS A 64 -8.49 -7.86 -7.75
C LYS A 64 -7.68 -8.32 -6.56
N ALA A 65 -7.04 -7.39 -5.84
CA ALA A 65 -6.26 -7.75 -4.67
C ALA A 65 -6.06 -6.51 -3.78
N VAL A 66 -5.87 -6.75 -2.49
CA VAL A 66 -5.40 -5.73 -1.55
C VAL A 66 -4.14 -6.27 -0.90
N ILE A 67 -3.02 -5.58 -1.10
CA ILE A 67 -1.69 -6.04 -0.69
C ILE A 67 -1.08 -5.01 0.24
N ALA A 68 -0.67 -5.46 1.43
CA ALA A 68 -0.02 -4.62 2.42
C ALA A 68 1.50 -4.72 2.31
N TYR A 69 2.19 -3.61 2.46
CA TYR A 69 3.64 -3.56 2.41
C TYR A 69 4.18 -2.48 3.34
N GLY A 70 5.16 -2.86 4.16
CA GLY A 70 5.92 -1.94 5.01
C GLY A 70 7.38 -1.97 4.60
N TRP A 71 7.99 -0.80 4.48
CA TRP A 71 9.36 -0.67 3.97
C TRP A 71 10.42 -0.61 5.06
N GLU A 72 10.04 -0.74 6.33
CA GLU A 72 10.97 -0.72 7.42
C GLU A 72 11.43 -2.13 7.80
N SER A 73 12.37 -2.21 8.75
CA SER A 73 12.93 -3.47 9.20
C SER A 73 11.95 -4.30 10.02
N ARG A 74 12.26 -5.58 10.18
CA ARG A 74 11.53 -6.46 11.06
C ARG A 74 11.50 -5.92 12.49
N GLU A 75 12.62 -5.39 12.95
CA GLU A 75 12.77 -4.83 14.29
C GLU A 75 11.87 -3.63 14.50
N PHE A 76 11.74 -2.78 13.48
CA PHE A 76 10.81 -1.66 13.53
C PHE A 76 9.37 -2.13 13.79
N TYR A 77 8.92 -3.15 13.05
CA TYR A 77 7.54 -3.62 13.19
C TYR A 77 7.32 -4.43 14.47
N ALA A 78 8.34 -5.10 14.97
CA ALA A 78 8.27 -5.76 16.28
C ALA A 78 8.03 -4.72 17.39
N ASP A 79 8.78 -3.63 17.36
CA ASP A 79 8.63 -2.53 18.32
C ASP A 79 7.29 -1.82 18.14
N TRP A 80 6.91 -1.52 16.90
CA TRP A 80 5.66 -0.82 16.59
C TRP A 80 4.43 -1.64 17.02
N PHE A 81 4.45 -2.93 16.77
CA PHE A 81 3.37 -3.85 17.12
C PHE A 81 3.34 -4.16 18.62
N GLY A 82 4.48 -4.05 19.27
CA GLY A 82 4.61 -4.34 20.71
C GLY A 82 4.70 -5.81 21.05
N MET A 83 4.83 -6.68 20.07
CA MET A 83 4.96 -8.13 20.24
C MET A 83 5.94 -8.69 19.23
N ASN A 84 6.73 -9.68 19.66
CA ASN A 84 7.67 -10.36 18.78
C ASN A 84 7.06 -11.68 18.27
N ASP A 85 5.97 -11.56 17.52
CA ASP A 85 5.31 -12.67 16.85
C ASP A 85 5.76 -12.71 15.39
N PRO A 86 6.55 -13.72 14.97
CA PRO A 86 7.10 -13.76 13.62
C PRO A 86 6.06 -13.70 12.50
N GLU A 87 4.91 -14.30 12.70
CA GLU A 87 3.85 -14.34 11.70
C GLU A 87 3.21 -12.97 11.52
N SER A 88 2.87 -12.30 12.62
CA SER A 88 2.30 -10.95 12.60
C SER A 88 3.28 -9.94 12.02
N ILE A 89 4.56 -10.04 12.37
CA ILE A 89 5.60 -9.14 11.85
C ILE A 89 5.76 -9.33 10.35
N ARG A 90 5.72 -10.58 9.87
CA ARG A 90 5.81 -10.88 8.44
C ARG A 90 4.65 -10.25 7.67
N GLU A 91 3.45 -10.30 8.22
CA GLU A 91 2.27 -9.67 7.61
C GLU A 91 2.37 -8.14 7.61
N LEU A 92 2.89 -7.56 8.67
CA LEU A 92 3.10 -6.11 8.76
C LEU A 92 4.14 -5.62 7.76
N GLN A 93 5.24 -6.34 7.64
CA GLN A 93 6.31 -5.99 6.71
C GLN A 93 5.94 -6.29 5.27
N GLY A 94 5.32 -7.43 5.01
CA GLY A 94 4.88 -7.82 3.68
C GLY A 94 6.00 -7.90 2.63
N PRO A 95 5.65 -7.85 1.33
CA PRO A 95 4.26 -7.73 0.84
C PRO A 95 3.42 -8.97 1.16
N ALA A 96 2.20 -8.73 1.58
CA ALA A 96 1.27 -9.80 1.96
C ALA A 96 -0.15 -9.41 1.58
N LEU A 97 -0.96 -10.41 1.22
CA LEU A 97 -2.38 -10.19 1.02
C LEU A 97 -3.03 -9.78 2.33
N ASN A 98 -3.87 -8.74 2.30
CA ASN A 98 -4.61 -8.33 3.47
C ASN A 98 -5.81 -9.27 3.66
N MET A 99 -5.77 -10.09 4.70
CA MET A 99 -6.71 -11.19 4.91
C MET A 99 -8.15 -10.74 5.18
N THR A 100 -8.33 -9.51 5.65
CA THR A 100 -9.66 -8.97 5.91
C THR A 100 -10.29 -8.27 4.71
N SER A 101 -9.56 -8.16 3.61
CA SER A 101 -10.03 -7.53 2.38
C SER A 101 -10.51 -8.57 1.37
N VAL A 102 -11.32 -8.09 0.42
CA VAL A 102 -11.76 -8.92 -0.71
C VAL A 102 -10.57 -9.21 -1.61
N GLN A 103 -10.37 -10.49 -1.93
CA GLN A 103 -9.29 -10.95 -2.79
C GLN A 103 -9.88 -11.79 -3.93
N SER A 104 -9.48 -11.51 -5.16
CA SER A 104 -9.89 -12.30 -6.31
C SER A 104 -9.00 -13.55 -6.44
N PRO A 105 -9.36 -14.50 -7.31
CA PRO A 105 -8.48 -15.64 -7.61
C PRO A 105 -7.12 -15.23 -8.19
N LEU A 106 -6.99 -14.00 -8.72
CA LEU A 106 -5.73 -13.47 -9.24
C LEU A 106 -4.80 -12.91 -8.14
N ALA A 107 -5.29 -12.77 -6.92
CA ALA A 107 -4.53 -12.11 -5.86
C ALA A 107 -3.16 -12.75 -5.58
N PRO A 108 -3.00 -14.09 -5.52
CA PRO A 108 -1.68 -14.68 -5.31
C PRO A 108 -0.69 -14.34 -6.41
N ALA A 109 -1.12 -14.36 -7.68
CA ALA A 109 -0.27 -14.00 -8.81
C ALA A 109 0.13 -12.53 -8.76
N LEU A 110 -0.83 -11.65 -8.45
CA LEU A 110 -0.58 -10.21 -8.31
C LEU A 110 0.41 -9.94 -7.16
N LEU A 111 0.29 -10.67 -6.06
CA LEU A 111 1.23 -10.56 -4.96
C LEU A 111 2.66 -10.89 -5.40
N ASN A 112 2.84 -11.95 -6.17
CA ASN A 112 4.14 -12.36 -6.66
C ASN A 112 4.75 -11.28 -7.57
N HIS A 113 3.96 -10.73 -8.49
CA HIS A 113 4.44 -9.67 -9.39
C HIS A 113 4.75 -8.39 -8.63
N LEU A 114 3.93 -8.02 -7.66
CA LEU A 114 4.18 -6.84 -6.84
C LEU A 114 5.47 -7.00 -6.03
N GLY A 115 5.75 -8.21 -5.54
CA GLY A 115 6.99 -8.49 -4.83
C GLY A 115 8.22 -8.18 -5.69
N VAL A 116 8.17 -8.50 -6.98
CA VAL A 116 9.24 -8.16 -7.91
C VAL A 116 9.32 -6.64 -8.14
N ILE A 117 8.17 -6.00 -8.34
CA ILE A 117 8.10 -4.54 -8.54
C ILE A 117 8.69 -3.78 -7.34
N LEU A 118 8.46 -4.27 -6.12
CA LEU A 118 8.97 -3.63 -4.91
C LEU A 118 10.47 -3.78 -4.71
N GLN A 119 11.17 -4.52 -5.57
CA GLN A 119 12.63 -4.54 -5.60
C GLN A 119 13.20 -3.29 -6.26
N ASP A 120 12.39 -2.52 -6.95
CA ASP A 120 12.78 -1.23 -7.53
C ASP A 120 12.86 -0.17 -6.43
N ARG A 121 14.08 0.23 -6.09
CA ARG A 121 14.33 1.19 -5.01
C ARG A 121 13.72 2.56 -5.30
N GLN A 122 13.70 3.00 -6.55
CA GLN A 122 13.11 4.28 -6.92
C GLN A 122 11.61 4.28 -6.65
N TYR A 123 10.94 3.18 -6.93
CA TYR A 123 9.53 3.05 -6.64
C TYR A 123 9.26 3.06 -5.13
N VAL A 124 10.05 2.34 -4.34
CA VAL A 124 9.90 2.33 -2.88
C VAL A 124 10.15 3.73 -2.31
N GLU A 125 11.16 4.45 -2.81
CA GLU A 125 11.40 5.84 -2.38
C GLU A 125 10.20 6.74 -2.72
N ARG A 126 9.56 6.53 -3.87
CA ARG A 126 8.34 7.24 -4.24
C ARG A 126 7.21 6.96 -3.25
N LEU A 127 7.03 5.70 -2.85
CA LEU A 127 6.02 5.33 -1.86
C LEU A 127 6.28 6.03 -0.52
N LYS A 128 7.54 6.10 -0.09
CA LYS A 128 7.92 6.80 1.13
C LYS A 128 7.60 8.30 1.06
N GLN A 129 7.85 8.92 -0.10
CA GLN A 129 7.53 10.33 -0.32
C GLN A 129 6.02 10.57 -0.28
N HIS A 130 5.25 9.71 -0.94
CA HIS A 130 3.78 9.78 -0.90
C HIS A 130 3.27 9.60 0.52
N TYR A 131 3.83 8.67 1.26
CA TYR A 131 3.48 8.46 2.67
C TYR A 131 3.72 9.72 3.50
N ALA A 132 4.89 10.34 3.33
CA ALA A 132 5.25 11.56 4.08
C ALA A 132 4.27 12.70 3.77
N LEU A 133 3.94 12.91 2.49
CA LEU A 133 2.96 13.92 2.09
C LEU A 133 1.59 13.62 2.70
N PHE A 134 1.16 12.37 2.63
CA PHE A 134 -0.15 11.95 3.12
C PHE A 134 -0.26 12.14 4.62
N LYS A 135 0.75 11.70 5.38
CA LYS A 135 0.76 11.84 6.84
C LYS A 135 0.79 13.28 7.28
N ALA A 136 1.56 14.12 6.60
CA ALA A 136 1.59 15.56 6.89
C ALA A 136 0.20 16.18 6.72
N ALA A 137 -0.53 15.79 5.66
CA ALA A 137 -1.89 16.27 5.42
C ALA A 137 -2.85 15.77 6.49
N VAL A 138 -2.76 14.49 6.87
CA VAL A 138 -3.59 13.91 7.93
C VAL A 138 -3.38 14.64 9.24
N ASP A 139 -2.12 14.86 9.64
CA ASP A 139 -1.80 15.53 10.89
C ASP A 139 -2.24 17.00 10.88
N GLN A 140 -2.12 17.67 9.74
CA GLN A 140 -2.56 19.05 9.56
C GLN A 140 -4.09 19.17 9.63
N GLU A 141 -4.82 18.26 8.99
CA GLU A 141 -6.28 18.23 9.00
C GLU A 141 -6.84 17.95 10.40
N ALA A 142 -6.14 17.16 11.21
CA ALA A 142 -6.53 16.90 12.59
C ALA A 142 -6.41 18.14 13.46
N GLY A 143 -5.61 19.15 13.02
CA GLY A 143 -5.37 20.38 13.77
C GLY A 143 -4.46 20.16 14.96
N PRO A 144 -4.03 21.28 15.60
CA PRO A 144 -3.25 21.15 16.82
C PRO A 144 -4.10 20.56 17.92
N THR A 145 -3.61 19.50 18.57
CA THR A 145 -4.19 19.02 19.82
C THR A 145 -3.96 20.12 20.85
N THR A 146 -4.96 20.95 21.04
CA THR A 146 -4.93 21.88 22.15
C THR A 146 -5.25 21.10 23.42
N PRO A 147 -4.31 20.98 24.35
CA PRO A 147 -4.67 20.51 25.67
C PRO A 147 -5.62 21.53 26.29
N THR A 148 -6.80 21.10 26.54
CA THR A 148 -7.73 21.89 27.35
C THR A 148 -7.34 21.75 28.80
#